data_8bec6916c0e4e47dc110753fcd85b4c9
#
_entry.id   8bec6916c0e4e47dc110753fcd85b4c9
#
_cell.length_a   1.000
_cell.length_b   1.000
_cell.length_c   1.000
_cell.angle_alpha   90.00
_cell.angle_beta   90.00
_cell.angle_gamma   90.00
#
_symmetry.space_group_name_H-M   'P 1'
#
loop_
_entity.id
_entity.type
_entity.pdbx_description
1 polymer ?
#
loop_
_entity_poly.entity_id
_entity_poly.type
_entity_poly.pdbx_seq_one_letter_code
_entity_poly.pdbx_strand_id
1 'polypeptide(L)'
;MATSAAARGAGMLGGGSGLSELKSRLLFVLGAIIVFRIGANIPVPGIDPVALAALFEQQRGTIIDMFNMFSGGALSRVAVFALGVMPYISASIIMQLLTAVHPKLEQLKKEGESGRRVITKYTRYLTLALATFQAFGISIALQKQQIGGQTIVIDPGPMFVFTAVVTLISGTMFLMWLGEQVTERGIGNGISLIIFAGIVAGLPSAIGGTLELARTGELHTLMVGFFFVMALVVTAFVVFMERGQRRITVNYARRQQGRKVFGGQSSHLPLKVNMAGVIPPIFASSIILFPATFGSMVGSSEGMEWLQVISNTLSPGQPIYVLLYALAIIFFCFFYTALVFNPKDTAENLKKSGAFIPGVRPGDQTTKYIDGVMTRLTLWGAAYITAVCLLPEFLIVTWNVPFYFGGTSLLIIVVVIMDFMSQLQSHLMSHQYDGLMKKAKLKGYGPSGVPR
;
A
#
# COMPACT_ATOMS: atom_id res chain seq x y z
N MET A 1 -43.71 -15.69 36.59
CA MET A 1 -42.38 -15.05 36.81
C MET A 1 -41.25 -16.09 36.94
N ALA A 2 -41.14 -17.06 36.06
CA ALA A 2 -40.14 -18.13 36.15
C ALA A 2 -39.46 -18.49 34.81
N THR A 3 -39.48 -17.59 33.79
CA THR A 3 -38.90 -17.86 32.46
C THR A 3 -37.77 -16.91 32.03
N SER A 4 -37.34 -15.98 32.92
CA SER A 4 -36.25 -15.04 32.58
C SER A 4 -34.86 -15.42 33.15
N ALA A 5 -34.76 -16.45 33.97
CA ALA A 5 -33.48 -16.89 34.56
C ALA A 5 -32.70 -17.88 33.68
N ALA A 6 -33.36 -18.64 32.82
CA ALA A 6 -32.72 -19.64 31.96
C ALA A 6 -31.99 -19.01 30.75
N ALA A 7 -32.40 -17.83 30.28
CA ALA A 7 -31.76 -17.13 29.15
C ALA A 7 -30.43 -16.40 29.51
N ARG A 8 -30.15 -16.17 30.80
CA ARG A 8 -28.90 -15.57 31.29
C ARG A 8 -27.76 -16.55 31.52
N GLY A 9 -28.07 -17.87 31.57
CA GLY A 9 -27.03 -18.91 31.77
C GLY A 9 -26.29 -19.36 30.54
N ALA A 10 -26.83 -19.14 29.35
CA ALA A 10 -26.22 -19.56 28.09
C ALA A 10 -25.14 -18.59 27.54
N GLY A 11 -25.04 -17.39 28.13
CA GLY A 11 -24.03 -16.36 27.70
C GLY A 11 -22.66 -16.49 28.39
N MET A 12 -22.43 -17.46 29.25
CA MET A 12 -21.23 -17.55 30.10
C MET A 12 -20.19 -18.60 29.67
N LEU A 13 -20.33 -19.20 28.52
CA LEU A 13 -19.26 -20.00 27.89
C LEU A 13 -18.43 -19.11 26.91
N GLY A 14 -17.84 -18.05 27.48
CA GLY A 14 -17.08 -16.99 26.75
C GLY A 14 -15.69 -17.41 26.24
N GLY A 15 -15.55 -18.61 25.67
CA GLY A 15 -14.33 -19.01 24.96
C GLY A 15 -14.37 -18.74 23.44
N GLY A 16 -15.51 -18.34 22.88
CA GLY A 16 -15.72 -18.18 21.45
C GLY A 16 -15.78 -16.75 20.92
N SER A 17 -15.90 -15.74 21.79
CA SER A 17 -16.13 -14.35 21.34
C SER A 17 -14.96 -13.73 20.56
N GLY A 18 -13.73 -14.03 20.91
CA GLY A 18 -12.56 -13.48 20.24
C GLY A 18 -12.30 -14.09 18.85
N LEU A 19 -12.50 -15.40 18.71
CA LEU A 19 -12.40 -16.07 17.41
C LEU A 19 -13.55 -15.67 16.47
N SER A 20 -14.75 -15.38 17.01
CA SER A 20 -15.90 -14.90 16.25
C SER A 20 -15.67 -13.47 15.74
N GLU A 21 -15.03 -12.60 16.51
CA GLU A 21 -14.66 -11.25 16.08
C GLU A 21 -13.60 -11.29 14.98
N LEU A 22 -12.55 -12.09 15.14
CA LEU A 22 -11.52 -12.26 14.11
C LEU A 22 -12.12 -12.81 12.82
N LYS A 23 -13.01 -13.82 12.91
CA LYS A 23 -13.74 -14.37 11.77
C LYS A 23 -14.59 -13.30 11.08
N SER A 24 -15.29 -12.46 11.83
CA SER A 24 -16.09 -11.36 11.29
C SER A 24 -15.22 -10.34 10.52
N ARG A 25 -14.06 -9.97 11.07
CA ARG A 25 -13.11 -9.06 10.42
C ARG A 25 -12.53 -9.65 9.12
N LEU A 26 -12.17 -10.94 9.13
CA LEU A 26 -11.69 -11.65 7.94
C LEU A 26 -12.77 -11.77 6.86
N LEU A 27 -14.00 -12.12 7.24
CA LEU A 27 -15.13 -12.18 6.31
C LEU A 27 -15.45 -10.81 5.71
N PHE A 28 -15.29 -9.73 6.48
CA PHE A 28 -15.45 -8.37 5.98
C PHE A 28 -14.40 -8.03 4.92
N VAL A 29 -13.12 -8.36 5.15
CA VAL A 29 -12.03 -8.17 4.16
C VAL A 29 -12.32 -8.96 2.88
N LEU A 30 -12.72 -10.23 3.02
CA LEU A 30 -13.04 -11.08 1.88
C LEU A 30 -14.23 -10.53 1.10
N GLY A 31 -15.29 -10.08 1.80
CA GLY A 31 -16.45 -9.42 1.18
C GLY A 31 -16.05 -8.16 0.42
N ALA A 32 -15.17 -7.32 0.98
CA ALA A 32 -14.66 -6.12 0.33
C ALA A 32 -13.86 -6.44 -0.96
N ILE A 33 -13.05 -7.50 -0.95
CA ILE A 33 -12.32 -7.96 -2.14
C ILE A 33 -13.28 -8.46 -3.23
N ILE A 34 -14.35 -9.18 -2.85
CA ILE A 34 -15.39 -9.63 -3.81
C ILE A 34 -16.08 -8.42 -4.43
N VAL A 35 -16.49 -7.43 -3.64
CA VAL A 35 -17.11 -6.19 -4.14
C VAL A 35 -16.17 -5.45 -5.09
N PHE A 36 -14.88 -5.34 -4.74
CA PHE A 36 -13.87 -4.77 -5.62
C PHE A 36 -13.79 -5.53 -6.96
N ARG A 37 -13.76 -6.85 -6.94
CA ARG A 37 -13.71 -7.66 -8.17
C ARG A 37 -14.95 -7.51 -9.04
N ILE A 38 -16.14 -7.45 -8.45
CA ILE A 38 -17.38 -7.22 -9.19
C ILE A 38 -17.31 -5.86 -9.89
N GLY A 39 -17.00 -4.79 -9.19
CA GLY A 39 -16.95 -3.44 -9.76
C GLY A 39 -15.84 -3.25 -10.80
N ALA A 40 -14.72 -3.98 -10.68
CA ALA A 40 -13.66 -3.98 -11.69
C ALA A 40 -14.05 -4.66 -13.02
N ASN A 41 -15.18 -5.36 -13.06
CA ASN A 41 -15.70 -6.01 -14.26
C ASN A 41 -16.96 -5.33 -14.85
N ILE A 42 -17.49 -4.28 -14.22
CA ILE A 42 -18.65 -3.53 -14.73
C ILE A 42 -18.13 -2.41 -15.65
N PRO A 43 -18.31 -2.52 -16.98
CA PRO A 43 -17.84 -1.51 -17.93
C PRO A 43 -18.66 -0.21 -17.84
N VAL A 44 -18.02 0.91 -18.18
CA VAL A 44 -18.71 2.20 -18.34
C VAL A 44 -19.62 2.11 -19.57
N PRO A 45 -20.88 2.58 -19.51
CA PRO A 45 -21.80 2.56 -20.63
C PRO A 45 -21.28 3.37 -21.84
N GLY A 46 -21.55 2.88 -23.05
CA GLY A 46 -21.21 3.57 -24.31
C GLY A 46 -19.83 3.25 -24.89
N ILE A 47 -19.16 2.20 -24.41
CA ILE A 47 -17.86 1.75 -24.90
C ILE A 47 -18.01 0.40 -25.60
N ASP A 48 -17.37 0.23 -26.76
CA ASP A 48 -17.27 -1.05 -27.45
C ASP A 48 -16.16 -1.91 -26.82
N PRO A 49 -16.49 -3.06 -26.21
CA PRO A 49 -15.51 -3.91 -25.54
C PRO A 49 -14.52 -4.57 -26.51
N VAL A 50 -14.89 -4.78 -27.78
CA VAL A 50 -14.01 -5.42 -28.77
C VAL A 50 -12.94 -4.44 -29.25
N ALA A 51 -13.34 -3.23 -29.63
CA ALA A 51 -12.41 -2.18 -30.01
C ALA A 51 -11.46 -1.81 -28.87
N LEU A 52 -11.98 -1.77 -27.64
CA LEU A 52 -11.18 -1.49 -26.45
C LEU A 52 -10.12 -2.57 -26.17
N ALA A 53 -10.49 -3.86 -26.29
CA ALA A 53 -9.55 -4.96 -26.11
C ALA A 53 -8.40 -4.90 -27.14
N ALA A 54 -8.70 -4.60 -28.39
CA ALA A 54 -7.69 -4.42 -29.45
C ALA A 54 -6.72 -3.26 -29.16
N LEU A 55 -7.22 -2.17 -28.58
CA LEU A 55 -6.37 -1.05 -28.13
C LEU A 55 -5.37 -1.47 -27.05
N PHE A 56 -5.83 -2.15 -26.02
CA PHE A 56 -4.97 -2.60 -24.91
C PHE A 56 -3.96 -3.67 -25.35
N GLU A 57 -4.29 -4.49 -26.33
CA GLU A 57 -3.35 -5.43 -26.94
C GLU A 57 -2.18 -4.70 -27.62
N GLN A 58 -2.46 -3.60 -28.33
CA GLN A 58 -1.41 -2.78 -28.98
C GLN A 58 -0.55 -1.99 -27.95
N GLN A 59 -1.10 -1.72 -26.78
CA GLN A 59 -0.43 -0.91 -25.74
C GLN A 59 0.19 -1.77 -24.62
N ARG A 60 0.34 -3.08 -24.82
CA ARG A 60 1.04 -3.95 -23.87
C ARG A 60 2.47 -3.49 -23.64
N GLY A 61 2.90 -3.52 -22.37
CA GLY A 61 4.25 -3.07 -21.98
C GLY A 61 4.44 -1.56 -21.89
N THR A 62 3.38 -0.76 -22.06
CA THR A 62 3.42 0.69 -21.87
C THR A 62 3.03 1.09 -20.45
N ILE A 63 3.11 2.40 -20.15
CA ILE A 63 2.67 2.99 -18.88
C ILE A 63 1.20 2.68 -18.59
N ILE A 64 0.35 2.61 -19.63
CA ILE A 64 -1.08 2.31 -19.51
C ILE A 64 -1.29 0.89 -19.00
N ASP A 65 -0.45 -0.06 -19.40
CA ASP A 65 -0.50 -1.43 -18.91
C ASP A 65 -0.08 -1.54 -17.44
N MET A 66 0.93 -0.77 -16.99
CA MET A 66 1.26 -0.66 -15.58
C MET A 66 0.09 -0.10 -14.75
N PHE A 67 -0.58 0.93 -15.26
CA PHE A 67 -1.76 1.49 -14.60
C PHE A 67 -2.90 0.46 -14.52
N ASN A 68 -3.11 -0.30 -15.60
CA ASN A 68 -4.09 -1.38 -15.67
C ASN A 68 -3.82 -2.49 -14.63
N MET A 69 -2.56 -2.81 -14.39
CA MET A 69 -2.16 -3.78 -13.35
C MET A 69 -2.56 -3.29 -11.94
N PHE A 70 -2.32 -2.02 -11.60
CA PHE A 70 -2.72 -1.46 -10.31
C PHE A 70 -4.23 -1.36 -10.13
N SER A 71 -4.99 -1.19 -11.23
CA SER A 71 -6.45 -1.18 -11.21
C SER A 71 -7.07 -2.59 -11.22
N GLY A 72 -6.25 -3.66 -11.29
CA GLY A 72 -6.71 -5.04 -11.32
C GLY A 72 -7.39 -5.44 -12.63
N GLY A 73 -6.96 -4.86 -13.76
CA GLY A 73 -7.53 -5.07 -15.08
C GLY A 73 -8.81 -4.26 -15.35
N ALA A 74 -9.16 -3.34 -14.45
CA ALA A 74 -10.35 -2.51 -14.62
C ALA A 74 -10.18 -1.46 -15.73
N LEU A 75 -8.96 -0.98 -15.97
CA LEU A 75 -8.67 0.00 -17.00
C LEU A 75 -8.80 -0.59 -18.40
N SER A 76 -8.35 -1.83 -18.62
CA SER A 76 -8.49 -2.52 -19.92
C SER A 76 -9.93 -2.77 -20.37
N ARG A 77 -10.87 -2.66 -19.44
CA ARG A 77 -12.31 -2.76 -19.69
C ARG A 77 -13.02 -1.42 -19.53
N VAL A 78 -12.27 -0.36 -19.20
CA VAL A 78 -12.80 0.94 -18.73
C VAL A 78 -13.98 0.73 -17.78
N ALA A 79 -13.74 -0.08 -16.75
CA ALA A 79 -14.74 -0.41 -15.74
C ALA A 79 -14.97 0.77 -14.80
N VAL A 80 -16.00 0.69 -13.96
CA VAL A 80 -16.30 1.70 -12.94
C VAL A 80 -15.10 2.01 -12.06
N PHE A 81 -14.25 1.01 -11.80
CA PHE A 81 -13.01 1.15 -11.00
C PHE A 81 -11.74 1.34 -11.86
N ALA A 82 -11.87 1.82 -13.10
CA ALA A 82 -10.72 1.97 -14.01
C ALA A 82 -9.62 2.88 -13.45
N LEU A 83 -9.96 3.97 -12.77
CA LEU A 83 -9.00 4.84 -12.08
C LEU A 83 -8.39 4.18 -10.82
N GLY A 84 -9.02 3.13 -10.29
CA GLY A 84 -8.59 2.46 -9.07
C GLY A 84 -8.46 3.40 -7.88
N VAL A 85 -7.46 3.15 -7.05
CA VAL A 85 -7.11 3.97 -5.88
C VAL A 85 -5.99 4.98 -6.17
N MET A 86 -5.52 5.09 -7.43
CA MET A 86 -4.40 5.96 -7.80
C MET A 86 -4.64 7.45 -7.50
N PRO A 87 -5.82 8.06 -7.78
CA PRO A 87 -6.08 9.45 -7.42
C PRO A 87 -5.96 9.70 -5.91
N TYR A 88 -6.39 8.73 -5.10
CA TYR A 88 -6.27 8.82 -3.65
C TYR A 88 -4.82 8.71 -3.18
N ILE A 89 -4.02 7.83 -3.78
CA ILE A 89 -2.59 7.71 -3.45
C ILE A 89 -1.89 9.03 -3.75
N SER A 90 -2.10 9.59 -4.95
CA SER A 90 -1.51 10.88 -5.35
C SER A 90 -1.95 12.02 -4.40
N ALA A 91 -3.23 12.08 -4.03
CA ALA A 91 -3.75 13.05 -3.08
C ALA A 91 -3.11 12.89 -1.69
N SER A 92 -2.95 11.64 -1.22
CA SER A 92 -2.33 11.34 0.06
C SER A 92 -0.86 11.76 0.10
N ILE A 93 -0.11 11.53 -1.00
CA ILE A 93 1.28 11.98 -1.14
C ILE A 93 1.37 13.50 -1.05
N ILE A 94 0.55 14.21 -1.86
CA ILE A 94 0.53 15.68 -1.88
C ILE A 94 0.20 16.21 -0.49
N MET A 95 -0.78 15.65 0.20
CA MET A 95 -1.14 16.07 1.55
C MET A 95 -0.04 15.78 2.57
N GLN A 96 0.67 14.65 2.47
CA GLN A 96 1.81 14.34 3.34
C GLN A 96 2.98 15.31 3.11
N LEU A 97 3.29 15.64 1.85
CA LEU A 97 4.28 16.66 1.51
C LEU A 97 3.89 18.03 2.06
N LEU A 98 2.63 18.43 1.87
CA LEU A 98 2.11 19.70 2.39
C LEU A 98 2.13 19.77 3.92
N THR A 99 1.88 18.66 4.63
CA THR A 99 1.98 18.63 6.10
C THR A 99 3.41 18.76 6.60
N ALA A 100 4.41 18.41 5.79
CA ALA A 100 5.81 18.60 6.11
C ALA A 100 6.30 20.05 5.88
N VAL A 101 5.70 20.76 4.91
CA VAL A 101 6.14 22.10 4.49
C VAL A 101 5.29 23.21 5.12
N HIS A 102 3.99 22.99 5.30
CA HIS A 102 3.06 24.05 5.72
C HIS A 102 2.83 24.05 7.24
N PRO A 103 3.19 25.13 7.99
CA PRO A 103 3.13 25.17 9.45
C PRO A 103 1.76 24.87 10.06
N LYS A 104 0.67 25.34 9.43
CA LYS A 104 -0.70 25.06 9.91
C LYS A 104 -1.07 23.59 9.85
N LEU A 105 -0.64 22.88 8.79
CA LEU A 105 -0.91 21.46 8.64
C LEU A 105 -0.02 20.61 9.56
N GLU A 106 1.21 21.07 9.83
CA GLU A 106 2.07 20.47 10.84
C GLU A 106 1.46 20.57 12.25
N GLN A 107 0.87 21.73 12.59
CA GLN A 107 0.15 21.91 13.85
C GLN A 107 -1.03 20.94 13.96
N LEU A 108 -1.86 20.82 12.91
CA LEU A 108 -2.96 19.87 12.87
C LEU A 108 -2.47 18.42 13.07
N LYS A 109 -1.33 18.05 12.50
CA LYS A 109 -0.73 16.73 12.71
C LYS A 109 -0.37 16.48 14.19
N LYS A 110 0.07 17.54 14.91
CA LYS A 110 0.42 17.49 16.35
C LYS A 110 -0.80 17.45 17.26
N GLU A 111 -1.98 17.88 16.80
CA GLU A 111 -3.25 17.83 17.55
C GLU A 111 -3.81 16.40 17.73
N GLY A 112 -3.16 15.37 17.14
CA GLY A 112 -3.56 13.99 17.29
C GLY A 112 -4.78 13.59 16.43
N GLU A 113 -5.76 12.89 17.02
CA GLU A 113 -6.90 12.34 16.30
C GLU A 113 -7.81 13.40 15.63
N SER A 114 -8.01 14.55 16.26
CA SER A 114 -8.84 15.63 15.71
C SER A 114 -8.23 16.23 14.45
N GLY A 115 -6.95 16.56 14.52
CA GLY A 115 -6.21 17.10 13.38
C GLY A 115 -6.06 16.07 12.24
N ARG A 116 -5.87 14.80 12.57
CA ARG A 116 -5.82 13.72 11.57
C ARG A 116 -7.12 13.62 10.77
N ARG A 117 -8.28 13.76 11.42
CA ARG A 117 -9.59 13.77 10.73
C ARG A 117 -9.70 14.93 9.73
N VAL A 118 -9.18 16.10 10.08
CA VAL A 118 -9.18 17.28 9.18
C VAL A 118 -8.26 17.02 7.98
N ILE A 119 -7.05 16.47 8.19
CA ILE A 119 -6.14 16.12 7.10
C ILE A 119 -6.78 15.09 6.17
N THR A 120 -7.42 14.05 6.70
CA THR A 120 -8.15 13.04 5.91
C THR A 120 -9.26 13.69 5.08
N LYS A 121 -9.99 14.65 5.64
CA LYS A 121 -11.03 15.40 4.90
C LYS A 121 -10.44 16.16 3.71
N TYR A 122 -9.30 16.83 3.87
CA TYR A 122 -8.60 17.52 2.78
C TYR A 122 -8.09 16.53 1.73
N THR A 123 -7.56 15.38 2.16
CA THR A 123 -7.16 14.31 1.24
C THR A 123 -8.33 13.85 0.38
N ARG A 124 -9.53 13.66 0.94
CA ARG A 124 -10.73 13.27 0.18
C ARG A 124 -11.13 14.32 -0.85
N TYR A 125 -11.09 15.61 -0.50
CA TYR A 125 -11.38 16.69 -1.46
C TYR A 125 -10.36 16.73 -2.60
N LEU A 126 -9.09 16.58 -2.27
CA LEU A 126 -8.04 16.55 -3.28
C LEU A 126 -8.16 15.31 -4.18
N THR A 127 -8.52 14.16 -3.61
CA THR A 127 -8.82 12.94 -4.37
C THR A 127 -9.95 13.17 -5.37
N LEU A 128 -11.03 13.83 -4.94
CA LEU A 128 -12.16 14.17 -5.82
C LEU A 128 -11.71 15.06 -6.98
N ALA A 129 -10.92 16.10 -6.70
CA ALA A 129 -10.40 17.00 -7.73
C ALA A 129 -9.50 16.28 -8.74
N LEU A 130 -8.56 15.46 -8.26
CA LEU A 130 -7.66 14.68 -9.12
C LEU A 130 -8.41 13.63 -9.93
N ALA A 131 -9.36 12.91 -9.31
CA ALA A 131 -10.19 11.92 -10.00
C ALA A 131 -11.04 12.56 -11.10
N THR A 132 -11.60 13.75 -10.86
CA THR A 132 -12.37 14.50 -11.86
C THR A 132 -11.50 14.86 -13.05
N PHE A 133 -10.30 15.39 -12.80
CA PHE A 133 -9.36 15.76 -13.84
C PHE A 133 -8.92 14.54 -14.67
N GLN A 134 -8.56 13.43 -14.02
CA GLN A 134 -8.16 12.20 -14.70
C GLN A 134 -9.31 11.56 -15.47
N ALA A 135 -10.51 11.49 -14.88
CA ALA A 135 -11.69 10.95 -15.54
C ALA A 135 -12.05 11.74 -16.81
N PHE A 136 -11.98 13.07 -16.75
CA PHE A 136 -12.20 13.94 -17.88
C PHE A 136 -11.17 13.71 -19.00
N GLY A 137 -9.88 13.62 -18.63
CA GLY A 137 -8.80 13.33 -19.58
C GLY A 137 -9.00 11.99 -20.29
N ILE A 138 -9.29 10.91 -19.55
CA ILE A 138 -9.54 9.58 -20.09
C ILE A 138 -10.76 9.59 -21.05
N SER A 139 -11.85 10.25 -20.64
CA SER A 139 -13.07 10.29 -21.43
C SER A 139 -12.86 10.98 -22.78
N ILE A 140 -12.11 12.08 -22.81
CA ILE A 140 -11.75 12.77 -24.06
C ILE A 140 -10.77 11.93 -24.91
N ALA A 141 -9.78 11.31 -24.30
CA ALA A 141 -8.83 10.47 -25.02
C ALA A 141 -9.53 9.30 -25.72
N LEU A 142 -10.46 8.62 -25.02
CA LEU A 142 -11.24 7.52 -25.59
C LEU A 142 -12.11 7.95 -26.77
N GLN A 143 -12.69 9.16 -26.76
CA GLN A 143 -13.47 9.67 -27.90
C GLN A 143 -12.65 9.95 -29.15
N LYS A 144 -11.40 10.39 -28.98
CA LYS A 144 -10.52 10.73 -30.11
C LYS A 144 -9.84 9.50 -30.70
N GLN A 145 -9.80 8.40 -29.98
CA GLN A 145 -9.05 7.22 -30.38
C GLN A 145 -9.86 6.36 -31.34
N GLN A 146 -9.27 6.04 -32.51
CA GLN A 146 -9.85 5.18 -33.56
C GLN A 146 -8.90 4.01 -33.79
N ILE A 147 -9.46 2.81 -33.90
CA ILE A 147 -8.72 1.59 -34.22
C ILE A 147 -9.35 0.95 -35.46
N GLY A 148 -8.54 0.79 -36.52
CA GLY A 148 -9.04 0.19 -37.76
C GLY A 148 -10.20 0.93 -38.41
N GLY A 149 -10.35 2.24 -38.14
CA GLY A 149 -11.46 3.05 -38.65
C GLY A 149 -12.75 2.99 -37.81
N GLN A 150 -12.76 2.23 -36.72
CA GLN A 150 -13.86 2.20 -35.75
C GLN A 150 -13.55 3.05 -34.52
N THR A 151 -14.54 3.81 -34.07
CA THR A 151 -14.46 4.56 -32.81
C THR A 151 -14.69 3.62 -31.64
N ILE A 152 -13.91 3.79 -30.57
CA ILE A 152 -14.06 2.98 -29.32
C ILE A 152 -15.36 3.33 -28.61
N VAL A 153 -15.81 4.57 -28.76
CA VAL A 153 -17.06 5.06 -28.17
C VAL A 153 -18.18 4.92 -29.20
N ILE A 154 -19.27 4.27 -28.80
CA ILE A 154 -20.44 4.02 -29.68
C ILE A 154 -21.08 5.33 -30.13
N ASP A 155 -21.35 6.24 -29.17
CA ASP A 155 -21.91 7.56 -29.42
C ASP A 155 -20.96 8.64 -28.87
N PRO A 156 -20.00 9.13 -29.67
CA PRO A 156 -19.10 10.18 -29.23
C PRO A 156 -19.84 11.51 -29.08
N GLY A 157 -19.87 12.02 -27.84
CA GLY A 157 -20.58 13.27 -27.54
C GLY A 157 -20.39 13.73 -26.10
N PRO A 158 -20.85 14.93 -25.76
CA PRO A 158 -20.72 15.47 -24.39
C PRO A 158 -21.46 14.62 -23.35
N MET A 159 -22.50 13.91 -23.75
CA MET A 159 -23.25 13.03 -22.87
C MET A 159 -22.41 11.81 -22.43
N PHE A 160 -21.63 11.23 -23.34
CA PHE A 160 -20.68 10.16 -22.99
C PHE A 160 -19.64 10.65 -22.00
N VAL A 161 -19.03 11.85 -22.25
CA VAL A 161 -18.03 12.42 -21.32
C VAL A 161 -18.64 12.60 -19.94
N PHE A 162 -19.83 13.18 -19.85
CA PHE A 162 -20.51 13.37 -18.56
C PHE A 162 -20.75 12.05 -17.84
N THR A 163 -21.32 11.05 -18.53
CA THR A 163 -21.60 9.73 -17.96
C THR A 163 -20.32 9.02 -17.52
N ALA A 164 -19.27 9.01 -18.35
CA ALA A 164 -17.99 8.40 -18.04
C ALA A 164 -17.31 9.07 -16.84
N VAL A 165 -17.28 10.41 -16.82
CA VAL A 165 -16.67 11.17 -15.70
C VAL A 165 -17.40 10.88 -14.38
N VAL A 166 -18.73 10.96 -14.36
CA VAL A 166 -19.51 10.66 -13.14
C VAL A 166 -19.30 9.24 -12.66
N THR A 167 -19.29 8.27 -13.59
CA THR A 167 -19.10 6.85 -13.26
C THR A 167 -17.71 6.59 -12.67
N LEU A 168 -16.65 7.12 -13.29
CA LEU A 168 -15.28 6.93 -12.85
C LEU A 168 -15.00 7.61 -11.50
N ILE A 169 -15.53 8.83 -11.28
CA ILE A 169 -15.43 9.52 -10.00
C ILE A 169 -16.15 8.73 -8.91
N SER A 170 -17.38 8.29 -9.18
CA SER A 170 -18.16 7.51 -8.21
C SER A 170 -17.43 6.23 -7.83
N GLY A 171 -16.83 5.55 -8.80
CA GLY A 171 -16.02 4.36 -8.57
C GLY A 171 -14.79 4.61 -7.68
N THR A 172 -14.05 5.68 -7.97
CA THR A 172 -12.87 6.05 -7.17
C THR A 172 -13.24 6.43 -5.73
N MET A 173 -14.30 7.22 -5.54
CA MET A 173 -14.77 7.62 -4.22
C MET A 173 -15.30 6.43 -3.43
N PHE A 174 -15.97 5.49 -4.10
CA PHE A 174 -16.42 4.25 -3.50
C PHE A 174 -15.24 3.37 -3.05
N LEU A 175 -14.20 3.21 -3.90
CA LEU A 175 -13.00 2.44 -3.54
C LEU A 175 -12.24 3.06 -2.37
N MET A 176 -12.12 4.38 -2.33
CA MET A 176 -11.53 5.09 -1.21
C MET A 176 -12.31 4.80 0.09
N TRP A 177 -13.65 4.94 0.05
CA TRP A 177 -14.50 4.62 1.19
C TRP A 177 -14.40 3.15 1.60
N LEU A 178 -14.38 2.23 0.64
CA LEU A 178 -14.22 0.80 0.89
C LEU A 178 -12.88 0.50 1.57
N GLY A 179 -11.80 1.11 1.11
CA GLY A 179 -10.47 0.99 1.72
C GLY A 179 -10.42 1.49 3.16
N GLU A 180 -11.08 2.62 3.45
CA GLU A 180 -11.22 3.14 4.80
C GLU A 180 -12.04 2.18 5.69
N GLN A 181 -13.17 1.63 5.20
CA GLN A 181 -13.96 0.66 5.94
C GLN A 181 -13.18 -0.63 6.23
N VAL A 182 -12.38 -1.10 5.28
CA VAL A 182 -11.51 -2.27 5.49
C VAL A 182 -10.45 -1.99 6.56
N THR A 183 -9.90 -0.78 6.59
CA THR A 183 -8.93 -0.38 7.62
C THR A 183 -9.57 -0.28 9.01
N GLU A 184 -10.81 0.23 9.11
CA GLU A 184 -11.51 0.40 10.39
C GLU A 184 -12.10 -0.90 10.94
N ARG A 185 -12.72 -1.70 10.08
CA ARG A 185 -13.50 -2.90 10.48
C ARG A 185 -12.82 -4.22 10.15
N GLY A 186 -11.83 -4.21 9.29
CA GLY A 186 -11.08 -5.39 8.86
C GLY A 186 -9.79 -5.60 9.64
N ILE A 187 -8.80 -6.16 8.94
CA ILE A 187 -7.43 -6.37 9.41
C ILE A 187 -6.51 -5.83 8.31
N GLY A 188 -5.51 -5.08 8.68
CA GLY A 188 -4.55 -4.51 7.74
C GLY A 188 -4.91 -3.11 7.23
N ASN A 189 -4.08 -2.60 6.33
CA ASN A 189 -4.36 -1.36 5.61
C ASN A 189 -5.26 -1.68 4.41
N GLY A 190 -6.51 -1.20 4.44
CA GLY A 190 -7.51 -1.52 3.42
C GLY A 190 -7.13 -1.09 2.01
N ILE A 191 -6.45 0.05 1.86
CA ILE A 191 -5.99 0.53 0.55
C ILE A 191 -4.90 -0.38 -0.01
N SER A 192 -3.94 -0.77 0.81
CA SER A 192 -2.90 -1.71 0.42
C SER A 192 -3.48 -3.08 0.03
N LEU A 193 -4.52 -3.53 0.74
CA LEU A 193 -5.23 -4.78 0.42
C LEU A 193 -6.00 -4.70 -0.91
N ILE A 194 -6.60 -3.56 -1.24
CA ILE A 194 -7.27 -3.35 -2.54
C ILE A 194 -6.24 -3.37 -3.68
N ILE A 195 -5.11 -2.70 -3.52
CA ILE A 195 -4.01 -2.73 -4.50
C ILE A 195 -3.48 -4.15 -4.67
N PHE A 196 -3.23 -4.85 -3.57
CA PHE A 196 -2.83 -6.26 -3.55
C PHE A 196 -3.83 -7.15 -4.30
N ALA A 197 -5.13 -7.00 -4.03
CA ALA A 197 -6.18 -7.75 -4.70
C ALA A 197 -6.22 -7.46 -6.22
N GLY A 198 -5.94 -6.23 -6.62
CA GLY A 198 -5.79 -5.84 -8.03
C GLY A 198 -4.62 -6.57 -8.69
N ILE A 199 -3.44 -6.51 -8.08
CA ILE A 199 -2.22 -7.13 -8.63
C ILE A 199 -2.37 -8.66 -8.69
N VAL A 200 -2.83 -9.30 -7.62
CA VAL A 200 -3.02 -10.77 -7.57
C VAL A 200 -4.04 -11.25 -8.61
N ALA A 201 -5.02 -10.43 -8.91
CA ALA A 201 -6.02 -10.76 -9.93
C ALA A 201 -5.45 -10.87 -11.36
N GLY A 202 -4.34 -10.18 -11.64
CA GLY A 202 -3.62 -10.28 -12.91
C GLY A 202 -2.67 -11.49 -12.99
N LEU A 203 -2.33 -12.13 -11.84
CA LEU A 203 -1.40 -13.25 -11.78
C LEU A 203 -1.74 -14.44 -12.69
N PRO A 204 -2.99 -14.96 -12.68
CA PRO A 204 -3.33 -16.12 -13.49
C PRO A 204 -3.17 -15.85 -15.00
N SER A 205 -3.56 -14.66 -15.46
CA SER A 205 -3.42 -14.27 -16.86
C SER A 205 -1.96 -14.08 -17.27
N ALA A 206 -1.12 -13.53 -16.39
CA ALA A 206 0.31 -13.39 -16.62
C ALA A 206 1.02 -14.73 -16.71
N ILE A 207 0.72 -15.66 -15.81
CA ILE A 207 1.26 -17.02 -15.85
C ILE A 207 0.78 -17.74 -17.12
N GLY A 208 -0.51 -17.67 -17.45
CA GLY A 208 -1.08 -18.27 -18.66
C GLY A 208 -0.44 -17.73 -19.92
N GLY A 209 -0.25 -16.42 -20.03
CA GLY A 209 0.42 -15.79 -21.18
C GLY A 209 1.87 -16.22 -21.33
N THR A 210 2.62 -16.32 -20.22
CA THR A 210 4.03 -16.78 -20.24
C THR A 210 4.13 -18.25 -20.70
N LEU A 211 3.22 -19.12 -20.24
CA LEU A 211 3.17 -20.50 -20.66
C LEU A 211 2.76 -20.64 -22.15
N GLU A 212 1.87 -19.79 -22.65
CA GLU A 212 1.49 -19.77 -24.06
C GLU A 212 2.67 -19.35 -24.96
N LEU A 213 3.44 -18.34 -24.58
CA LEU A 213 4.68 -17.95 -25.27
C LEU A 213 5.74 -19.05 -25.28
N ALA A 214 5.78 -19.87 -24.23
CA ALA A 214 6.64 -21.05 -24.23
C ALA A 214 6.09 -22.16 -25.16
N ARG A 215 4.76 -22.29 -25.30
CA ARG A 215 4.11 -23.26 -26.20
C ARG A 215 4.24 -22.88 -27.66
N THR A 216 4.18 -21.58 -27.97
CA THR A 216 4.36 -21.07 -29.36
C THR A 216 5.82 -21.08 -29.80
N GLY A 217 6.78 -21.31 -28.89
CA GLY A 217 8.20 -21.35 -29.18
C GLY A 217 8.90 -19.97 -29.23
N GLU A 218 8.18 -18.90 -28.90
CA GLU A 218 8.75 -17.55 -28.79
C GLU A 218 9.67 -17.43 -27.58
N LEU A 219 9.38 -18.18 -26.51
CA LEU A 219 10.23 -18.29 -25.34
C LEU A 219 10.74 -19.73 -25.15
N HIS A 220 12.03 -19.86 -24.90
CA HIS A 220 12.61 -21.17 -24.60
C HIS A 220 12.09 -21.66 -23.25
N THR A 221 11.63 -22.92 -23.18
CA THR A 221 11.04 -23.52 -21.96
C THR A 221 11.95 -23.41 -20.73
N LEU A 222 13.27 -23.49 -20.91
CA LEU A 222 14.24 -23.28 -19.82
C LEU A 222 14.21 -21.85 -19.25
N MET A 223 13.91 -20.84 -20.09
CA MET A 223 13.77 -19.47 -19.62
C MET A 223 12.57 -19.30 -18.69
N VAL A 224 11.43 -19.93 -18.99
CA VAL A 224 10.26 -19.90 -18.12
C VAL A 224 10.58 -20.51 -16.75
N GLY A 225 11.28 -21.64 -16.73
CA GLY A 225 11.76 -22.27 -15.49
C GLY A 225 12.71 -21.33 -14.70
N PHE A 226 13.62 -20.67 -15.39
CA PHE A 226 14.53 -19.70 -14.78
C PHE A 226 13.77 -18.50 -14.16
N PHE A 227 12.79 -17.93 -14.84
CA PHE A 227 11.99 -16.84 -14.30
C PHE A 227 11.20 -17.26 -13.05
N PHE A 228 10.66 -18.47 -13.04
CA PHE A 228 9.94 -18.98 -11.88
C PHE A 228 10.85 -19.13 -10.66
N VAL A 229 12.03 -19.73 -10.86
CA VAL A 229 13.04 -19.85 -9.79
C VAL A 229 13.51 -18.48 -9.32
N MET A 230 13.76 -17.56 -10.24
CA MET A 230 14.16 -16.18 -9.91
C MET A 230 13.08 -15.46 -9.09
N ALA A 231 11.80 -15.58 -9.46
CA ALA A 231 10.70 -14.99 -8.70
C ALA A 231 10.65 -15.54 -7.25
N LEU A 232 10.88 -16.84 -7.08
CA LEU A 232 10.98 -17.45 -5.75
C LEU A 232 12.18 -16.93 -4.95
N VAL A 233 13.34 -16.81 -5.59
CA VAL A 233 14.55 -16.28 -4.93
C VAL A 233 14.36 -14.83 -4.52
N VAL A 234 13.81 -13.98 -5.41
CA VAL A 234 13.53 -12.58 -5.10
C VAL A 234 12.50 -12.47 -3.97
N THR A 235 11.44 -13.29 -4.01
CA THR A 235 10.45 -13.32 -2.92
C THR A 235 11.08 -13.69 -1.59
N ALA A 236 11.92 -14.73 -1.56
CA ALA A 236 12.63 -15.15 -0.36
C ALA A 236 13.58 -14.05 0.16
N PHE A 237 14.28 -13.37 -0.75
CA PHE A 237 15.15 -12.24 -0.41
C PHE A 237 14.38 -11.07 0.18
N VAL A 238 13.24 -10.69 -0.43
CA VAL A 238 12.37 -9.62 0.09
C VAL A 238 11.85 -9.98 1.49
N VAL A 239 11.35 -11.20 1.69
CA VAL A 239 10.89 -11.67 3.01
C VAL A 239 12.03 -11.61 4.04
N PHE A 240 13.23 -12.01 3.67
CA PHE A 240 14.40 -11.94 4.54
C PHE A 240 14.73 -10.49 4.95
N MET A 241 14.76 -9.57 3.99
CA MET A 241 15.05 -8.15 4.24
C MET A 241 13.97 -7.45 5.06
N GLU A 242 12.68 -7.72 4.78
CA GLU A 242 11.55 -7.13 5.50
C GLU A 242 11.43 -7.62 6.96
N ARG A 243 11.88 -8.85 7.23
CA ARG A 243 11.99 -9.38 8.60
C ARG A 243 13.21 -8.85 9.35
N GLY A 244 14.17 -8.28 8.64
CA GLY A 244 15.39 -7.72 9.20
C GLY A 244 15.09 -6.57 10.15
N GLN A 245 15.61 -6.65 11.39
CA GLN A 245 15.50 -5.59 12.38
C GLN A 245 16.78 -5.41 13.16
N ARG A 246 17.17 -4.16 13.36
CA ARG A 246 18.24 -3.80 14.28
C ARG A 246 17.67 -3.66 15.69
N ARG A 247 18.10 -4.50 16.62
CA ARG A 247 17.70 -4.43 18.03
C ARG A 247 18.72 -3.59 18.81
N ILE A 248 18.30 -2.43 19.30
CA ILE A 248 19.11 -1.59 20.18
C ILE A 248 18.76 -1.97 21.61
N THR A 249 19.77 -2.38 22.40
CA THR A 249 19.56 -2.72 23.81
C THR A 249 19.25 -1.46 24.61
N VAL A 250 18.20 -1.51 25.39
CA VAL A 250 17.74 -0.43 26.27
C VAL A 250 17.64 -0.98 27.68
N ASN A 251 18.33 -0.34 28.62
CA ASN A 251 18.29 -0.72 30.02
C ASN A 251 17.42 0.24 30.82
N TYR A 252 16.58 -0.31 31.68
CA TYR A 252 15.79 0.47 32.65
C TYR A 252 16.55 0.63 33.94
N ALA A 253 16.49 1.83 34.53
CA ALA A 253 17.09 2.08 35.84
C ALA A 253 16.46 1.19 36.92
N ARG A 254 17.28 0.67 37.82
CA ARG A 254 16.81 -0.10 38.97
C ARG A 254 15.90 0.79 39.83
N ARG A 255 14.69 0.34 40.11
CA ARG A 255 13.77 1.02 41.02
C ARG A 255 13.81 0.30 42.36
N GLN A 256 14.10 1.05 43.42
CA GLN A 256 14.00 0.59 44.81
C GLN A 256 12.68 1.10 45.36
N GLN A 257 11.82 0.18 45.79
CA GLN A 257 10.57 0.51 46.45
C GLN A 257 10.58 -0.12 47.84
N GLY A 258 10.91 0.67 48.84
CA GLY A 258 11.17 0.19 50.20
C GLY A 258 12.40 -0.73 50.26
N ARG A 259 12.26 -1.90 50.91
CA ARG A 259 13.31 -2.93 51.01
C ARG A 259 13.46 -3.83 49.76
N LYS A 260 12.56 -3.73 48.78
CA LYS A 260 12.60 -4.54 47.56
C LYS A 260 13.28 -3.78 46.45
N VAL A 261 14.36 -4.34 45.92
CA VAL A 261 15.05 -3.85 44.73
C VAL A 261 14.51 -4.62 43.55
N PHE A 262 13.79 -3.93 42.67
CA PHE A 262 13.39 -4.49 41.36
C PHE A 262 14.60 -4.36 40.43
N GLY A 263 15.11 -5.51 39.98
CA GLY A 263 16.23 -5.57 39.02
C GLY A 263 15.90 -4.79 37.76
N GLY A 264 16.86 -4.02 37.23
CA GLY A 264 16.69 -3.37 35.92
C GLY A 264 16.43 -4.41 34.85
N GLN A 265 15.26 -4.32 34.18
CA GLN A 265 14.98 -5.15 33.01
C GLN A 265 15.69 -4.56 31.79
N SER A 266 16.39 -5.40 31.05
CA SER A 266 16.89 -5.04 29.72
C SER A 266 15.79 -5.33 28.69
N SER A 267 15.50 -4.36 27.86
CA SER A 267 14.59 -4.48 26.74
C SER A 267 15.32 -4.12 25.44
N HIS A 268 14.69 -4.32 24.32
CA HIS A 268 15.25 -3.96 23.03
C HIS A 268 14.29 -3.03 22.28
N LEU A 269 14.86 -1.96 21.68
CA LEU A 269 14.15 -1.12 20.72
C LEU A 269 14.36 -1.72 19.32
N PRO A 270 13.32 -2.36 18.71
CA PRO A 270 13.45 -2.92 17.37
C PRO A 270 13.29 -1.81 16.32
N LEU A 271 14.30 -1.64 15.48
CA LEU A 271 14.25 -0.78 14.29
C LEU A 271 14.27 -1.66 13.05
N LYS A 272 13.22 -1.62 12.24
CA LYS A 272 13.16 -2.38 10.97
C LYS A 272 14.21 -1.83 10.00
N VAL A 273 14.80 -2.69 9.16
CA VAL A 273 15.70 -2.28 8.07
C VAL A 273 14.94 -1.41 7.07
N ASN A 274 13.72 -1.82 6.74
CA ASN A 274 12.80 -1.04 5.94
C ASN A 274 11.69 -0.46 6.83
N MET A 275 11.86 0.79 7.26
CA MET A 275 10.83 1.52 8.02
C MET A 275 9.75 2.09 7.12
N ALA A 276 10.07 2.35 5.87
CA ALA A 276 9.18 2.96 4.90
C ALA A 276 8.20 1.96 4.25
N GLY A 277 8.47 0.65 4.33
CA GLY A 277 7.64 -0.40 3.72
C GLY A 277 7.57 -0.29 2.20
N VAL A 278 6.39 -0.55 1.64
CA VAL A 278 6.12 -0.48 0.18
C VAL A 278 5.70 0.91 -0.29
N ILE A 279 5.57 1.88 0.60
CA ILE A 279 5.04 3.21 0.28
C ILE A 279 5.95 3.97 -0.71
N PRO A 280 7.29 3.99 -0.56
CA PRO A 280 8.17 4.72 -1.48
C PRO A 280 8.06 4.28 -2.95
N PRO A 281 8.10 2.98 -3.30
CA PRO A 281 7.89 2.56 -4.69
C PRO A 281 6.52 2.94 -5.26
N ILE A 282 5.46 2.85 -4.44
CA ILE A 282 4.10 3.25 -4.86
C ILE A 282 4.07 4.76 -5.12
N PHE A 283 4.72 5.56 -4.28
CA PHE A 283 4.81 7.01 -4.47
C PHE A 283 5.62 7.37 -5.71
N ALA A 284 6.78 6.75 -5.89
CA ALA A 284 7.63 6.97 -7.05
C ALA A 284 6.88 6.64 -8.36
N SER A 285 6.21 5.48 -8.42
CA SER A 285 5.42 5.11 -9.59
C SER A 285 4.26 6.06 -9.83
N SER A 286 3.52 6.46 -8.80
CA SER A 286 2.38 7.37 -8.92
C SER A 286 2.78 8.76 -9.45
N ILE A 287 3.90 9.30 -8.98
CA ILE A 287 4.39 10.62 -9.44
C ILE A 287 4.88 10.58 -10.89
N ILE A 288 5.51 9.49 -11.31
CA ILE A 288 5.97 9.35 -12.70
C ILE A 288 4.80 9.06 -13.64
N LEU A 289 3.85 8.21 -13.19
CA LEU A 289 2.68 7.87 -14.00
C LEU A 289 1.75 9.06 -14.25
N PHE A 290 1.63 10.01 -13.32
CA PHE A 290 0.73 11.15 -13.48
C PHE A 290 1.06 12.04 -14.69
N PRO A 291 2.30 12.59 -14.84
CA PRO A 291 2.67 13.38 -16.02
C PRO A 291 2.69 12.55 -17.30
N ALA A 292 3.09 11.28 -17.22
CA ALA A 292 3.18 10.40 -18.36
C ALA A 292 1.79 10.05 -18.94
N THR A 293 0.80 9.73 -18.08
CA THR A 293 -0.58 9.53 -18.52
C THR A 293 -1.20 10.82 -19.07
N PHE A 294 -0.94 11.96 -18.43
CA PHE A 294 -1.40 13.24 -18.93
C PHE A 294 -0.79 13.57 -20.29
N GLY A 295 0.51 13.37 -20.46
CA GLY A 295 1.19 13.56 -21.74
C GLY A 295 0.67 12.67 -22.86
N SER A 296 0.36 11.40 -22.57
CA SER A 296 -0.21 10.49 -23.57
C SER A 296 -1.63 10.86 -23.98
N MET A 297 -2.42 11.48 -23.07
CA MET A 297 -3.81 11.86 -23.32
C MET A 297 -3.94 13.17 -24.11
N VAL A 298 -3.09 14.16 -23.81
CA VAL A 298 -3.19 15.51 -24.34
C VAL A 298 -2.19 15.73 -25.48
N GLY A 299 -1.10 14.97 -25.51
CA GLY A 299 0.00 15.12 -26.49
C GLY A 299 -0.40 14.87 -27.94
N SER A 300 -1.55 14.25 -28.21
CA SER A 300 -2.13 14.07 -29.56
C SER A 300 -2.82 15.34 -30.11
N SER A 301 -2.93 16.41 -29.31
CA SER A 301 -3.52 17.68 -29.74
C SER A 301 -2.46 18.57 -30.41
N GLU A 302 -2.86 19.27 -31.49
CA GLU A 302 -1.98 20.20 -32.21
C GLU A 302 -1.34 21.23 -31.23
N GLY A 303 0.00 21.37 -31.29
CA GLY A 303 0.77 22.28 -30.44
C GLY A 303 1.23 21.72 -29.09
N MET A 304 0.93 20.47 -28.76
CA MET A 304 1.37 19.82 -27.51
C MET A 304 2.29 18.62 -27.72
N GLU A 305 3.01 18.57 -28.84
CA GLU A 305 3.95 17.49 -29.19
C GLU A 305 5.06 17.27 -28.14
N TRP A 306 5.46 18.33 -27.45
CA TRP A 306 6.45 18.25 -26.36
C TRP A 306 5.97 17.37 -25.18
N LEU A 307 4.66 17.32 -24.91
CA LEU A 307 4.10 16.42 -23.89
C LEU A 307 4.20 14.96 -24.32
N GLN A 308 4.06 14.67 -25.59
CA GLN A 308 4.24 13.34 -26.13
C GLN A 308 5.69 12.88 -26.04
N VAL A 309 6.64 13.77 -26.27
CA VAL A 309 8.07 13.50 -26.06
C VAL A 309 8.35 13.16 -24.59
N ILE A 310 7.78 13.92 -23.64
CA ILE A 310 7.90 13.64 -22.21
C ILE A 310 7.29 12.28 -21.89
N SER A 311 6.09 11.98 -22.36
CA SER A 311 5.43 10.70 -22.13
C SER A 311 6.25 9.52 -22.65
N ASN A 312 6.79 9.63 -23.86
CA ASN A 312 7.64 8.60 -24.46
C ASN A 312 8.96 8.41 -23.68
N THR A 313 9.56 9.51 -23.20
CA THR A 313 10.80 9.47 -22.41
C THR A 313 10.60 8.88 -21.01
N LEU A 314 9.39 9.06 -20.45
CA LEU A 314 8.99 8.49 -19.17
C LEU A 314 8.38 7.08 -19.30
N SER A 315 8.44 6.47 -20.48
CA SER A 315 7.93 5.12 -20.69
C SER A 315 8.84 4.06 -20.04
N PRO A 316 8.28 2.96 -19.50
CA PRO A 316 9.06 1.85 -18.96
C PRO A 316 10.08 1.34 -19.97
N GLY A 317 11.27 0.97 -19.49
CA GLY A 317 12.37 0.52 -20.35
C GLY A 317 13.27 1.63 -20.88
N GLN A 318 12.91 2.91 -20.75
CA GLN A 318 13.80 4.02 -21.10
C GLN A 318 14.83 4.29 -19.99
N PRO A 319 16.10 4.58 -20.33
CA PRO A 319 17.14 4.82 -19.32
C PRO A 319 16.82 5.98 -18.37
N ILE A 320 16.17 7.03 -18.89
CA ILE A 320 15.76 8.20 -18.10
C ILE A 320 14.66 7.82 -17.11
N TYR A 321 13.69 6.98 -17.52
CA TYR A 321 12.66 6.45 -16.63
C TYR A 321 13.30 5.67 -15.47
N VAL A 322 14.20 4.72 -15.77
CA VAL A 322 14.89 3.89 -14.77
C VAL A 322 15.65 4.75 -13.76
N LEU A 323 16.38 5.77 -14.24
CA LEU A 323 17.14 6.67 -13.37
C LEU A 323 16.24 7.53 -12.50
N LEU A 324 15.20 8.14 -13.08
CA LEU A 324 14.22 8.93 -12.33
C LEU A 324 13.47 8.11 -11.29
N TYR A 325 13.08 6.88 -11.66
CA TYR A 325 12.39 5.97 -10.77
C TYR A 325 13.27 5.54 -9.60
N ALA A 326 14.55 5.21 -9.84
CA ALA A 326 15.52 4.91 -8.79
C ALA A 326 15.70 6.09 -7.82
N LEU A 327 15.92 7.31 -8.36
CA LEU A 327 16.07 8.52 -7.56
C LEU A 327 14.81 8.83 -6.74
N ALA A 328 13.63 8.68 -7.35
CA ALA A 328 12.36 8.88 -6.66
C ALA A 328 12.17 7.88 -5.51
N ILE A 329 12.46 6.59 -5.71
CA ILE A 329 12.39 5.58 -4.64
C ILE A 329 13.31 5.97 -3.49
N ILE A 330 14.57 6.30 -3.76
CA ILE A 330 15.54 6.68 -2.72
C ILE A 330 15.06 7.92 -1.98
N PHE A 331 14.64 8.96 -2.71
CA PHE A 331 14.11 10.18 -2.10
C PHE A 331 12.93 9.89 -1.18
N PHE A 332 11.93 9.13 -1.65
CA PHE A 332 10.76 8.81 -0.84
C PHE A 332 11.06 7.88 0.32
N CYS A 333 12.05 7.00 0.24
CA CYS A 333 12.50 6.21 1.38
C CYS A 333 12.99 7.10 2.52
N PHE A 334 13.86 8.05 2.24
CA PHE A 334 14.35 8.99 3.26
C PHE A 334 13.25 9.92 3.75
N PHE A 335 12.48 10.49 2.84
CA PHE A 335 11.39 11.40 3.17
C PHE A 335 10.36 10.75 4.08
N TYR A 336 9.88 9.55 3.71
CA TYR A 336 8.84 8.85 4.46
C TYR A 336 9.35 8.37 5.81
N THR A 337 10.58 7.88 5.89
CA THR A 337 11.20 7.50 7.16
C THR A 337 11.28 8.69 8.11
N ALA A 338 11.71 9.85 7.64
CA ALA A 338 11.76 11.08 8.44
C ALA A 338 10.37 11.56 8.88
N LEU A 339 9.33 11.30 8.07
CA LEU A 339 7.96 11.70 8.39
C LEU A 339 7.31 10.80 9.46
N VAL A 340 7.59 9.48 9.40
CA VAL A 340 6.96 8.47 10.26
C VAL A 340 7.68 8.33 11.59
N PHE A 341 8.99 8.42 11.59
CA PHE A 341 9.79 8.21 12.77
C PHE A 341 10.52 9.50 13.20
N ASN A 342 10.19 9.98 14.41
CA ASN A 342 10.86 11.11 15.01
C ASN A 342 11.86 10.61 16.08
N PRO A 343 13.18 10.69 15.83
CA PRO A 343 14.19 10.26 16.78
C PRO A 343 14.15 11.04 18.12
N LYS A 344 13.77 12.33 18.06
CA LYS A 344 13.68 13.20 19.23
C LYS A 344 12.57 12.74 20.18
N ASP A 345 11.36 12.49 19.66
CA ASP A 345 10.23 12.02 20.47
C ASP A 345 10.53 10.66 21.10
N THR A 346 11.20 9.78 20.35
CA THR A 346 11.63 8.47 20.87
C THR A 346 12.65 8.60 22.00
N ALA A 347 13.65 9.46 21.85
CA ALA A 347 14.65 9.71 22.88
C ALA A 347 14.05 10.36 24.14
N GLU A 348 13.09 11.29 23.98
CA GLU A 348 12.36 11.88 25.10
C GLU A 348 11.48 10.87 25.84
N ASN A 349 10.80 9.99 25.11
CA ASN A 349 9.98 8.92 25.70
C ASN A 349 10.85 7.92 26.47
N LEU A 350 12.02 7.54 25.95
CA LEU A 350 12.99 6.73 26.68
C LEU A 350 13.45 7.43 27.96
N LYS A 351 13.77 8.72 27.88
CA LYS A 351 14.17 9.52 29.06
C LYS A 351 13.05 9.59 30.09
N LYS A 352 11.80 9.84 29.67
CA LYS A 352 10.64 9.90 30.58
C LYS A 352 10.34 8.55 31.25
N SER A 353 10.58 7.44 30.57
CA SER A 353 10.41 6.09 31.14
C SER A 353 11.59 5.61 31.98
N GLY A 354 12.63 6.43 32.13
CA GLY A 354 13.86 6.08 32.88
C GLY A 354 14.71 5.02 32.18
N ALA A 355 14.52 4.88 30.88
CA ALA A 355 15.27 3.95 30.04
C ALA A 355 16.47 4.67 29.39
N PHE A 356 17.59 3.97 29.24
CA PHE A 356 18.79 4.50 28.62
C PHE A 356 19.47 3.45 27.73
N ILE A 357 20.17 3.92 26.71
CA ILE A 357 21.01 3.08 25.85
C ILE A 357 22.39 2.99 26.52
N PRO A 358 22.94 1.78 26.74
CA PRO A 358 24.27 1.62 27.32
C PRO A 358 25.33 2.38 26.51
N GLY A 359 26.14 3.20 27.20
CA GLY A 359 27.19 3.99 26.57
C GLY A 359 26.77 5.33 25.96
N VAL A 360 25.47 5.67 25.97
CA VAL A 360 24.94 6.93 25.39
C VAL A 360 24.21 7.72 26.48
N ARG A 361 24.50 9.01 26.60
CA ARG A 361 23.81 9.88 27.57
C ARG A 361 22.35 10.09 27.16
N PRO A 362 21.37 9.96 28.09
CA PRO A 362 19.97 10.23 27.81
C PRO A 362 19.76 11.70 27.34
N GLY A 363 18.92 11.87 26.31
CA GLY A 363 18.60 13.19 25.74
C GLY A 363 19.15 13.35 24.31
N ASP A 364 19.78 14.49 24.01
CA ASP A 364 20.22 14.85 22.65
C ASP A 364 21.23 13.87 22.04
N GLN A 365 22.09 13.27 22.85
CA GLN A 365 23.04 12.27 22.35
C GLN A 365 22.32 10.97 21.94
N THR A 366 21.30 10.58 22.69
CA THR A 366 20.43 9.44 22.30
C THR A 366 19.69 9.72 21.00
N THR A 367 19.20 10.97 20.83
CA THR A 367 18.57 11.39 19.57
C THR A 367 19.54 11.25 18.39
N LYS A 368 20.76 11.80 18.50
CA LYS A 368 21.78 11.71 17.45
C LYS A 368 22.20 10.28 17.15
N TYR A 369 22.29 9.42 18.18
CA TYR A 369 22.63 8.02 18.00
C TYR A 369 21.52 7.27 17.22
N ILE A 370 20.26 7.44 17.62
CA ILE A 370 19.10 6.81 16.95
C ILE A 370 18.99 7.32 15.51
N ASP A 371 19.15 8.63 15.29
CA ASP A 371 19.10 9.24 13.95
C ASP A 371 20.19 8.68 13.03
N GLY A 372 21.43 8.57 13.53
CA GLY A 372 22.53 7.97 12.77
C GLY A 372 22.32 6.49 12.43
N VAL A 373 21.71 5.71 13.33
CA VAL A 373 21.33 4.32 13.05
C VAL A 373 20.21 4.27 12.01
N MET A 374 19.20 5.11 12.16
CA MET A 374 18.06 5.18 11.23
C MET A 374 18.49 5.55 9.81
N THR A 375 19.33 6.57 9.67
CA THR A 375 19.86 7.00 8.36
C THR A 375 20.59 5.86 7.64
N ARG A 376 21.42 5.11 8.37
CA ARG A 376 22.12 3.94 7.79
C ARG A 376 21.16 2.81 7.41
N LEU A 377 20.17 2.51 8.26
CA LEU A 377 19.17 1.50 7.94
C LEU A 377 18.31 1.90 6.73
N THR A 378 17.91 3.18 6.65
CA THR A 378 17.15 3.71 5.51
C THR A 378 17.96 3.64 4.21
N LEU A 379 19.27 3.91 4.26
CA LEU A 379 20.14 3.76 3.08
C LEU A 379 20.16 2.32 2.56
N TRP A 380 20.36 1.34 3.44
CA TRP A 380 20.32 -0.08 3.07
C TRP A 380 18.92 -0.51 2.61
N GLY A 381 17.87 -0.03 3.29
CA GLY A 381 16.48 -0.24 2.88
C GLY A 381 16.18 0.33 1.50
N ALA A 382 16.59 1.56 1.23
CA ALA A 382 16.42 2.20 -0.08
C ALA A 382 17.18 1.45 -1.18
N ALA A 383 18.42 1.05 -0.92
CA ALA A 383 19.24 0.30 -1.88
C ALA A 383 18.59 -1.02 -2.29
N TYR A 384 18.10 -1.81 -1.30
CA TYR A 384 17.48 -3.09 -1.62
C TYR A 384 16.14 -2.93 -2.34
N ILE A 385 15.28 -1.96 -1.92
CA ILE A 385 14.00 -1.68 -2.59
C ILE A 385 14.25 -1.27 -4.04
N THR A 386 15.19 -0.35 -4.26
CA THR A 386 15.55 0.09 -5.61
C THR A 386 16.04 -1.08 -6.46
N ALA A 387 16.92 -1.93 -5.92
CA ALA A 387 17.40 -3.11 -6.63
C ALA A 387 16.27 -4.08 -7.00
N VAL A 388 15.34 -4.38 -6.07
CA VAL A 388 14.20 -5.26 -6.33
C VAL A 388 13.23 -4.66 -7.33
N CYS A 389 12.97 -3.34 -7.27
CA CYS A 389 12.06 -2.67 -8.20
C CYS A 389 12.64 -2.54 -9.62
N LEU A 390 13.96 -2.35 -9.76
CA LEU A 390 14.62 -2.21 -11.05
C LEU A 390 14.97 -3.54 -11.72
N LEU A 391 15.05 -4.63 -10.95
CA LEU A 391 15.42 -5.94 -11.48
C LEU A 391 14.54 -6.38 -12.67
N PRO A 392 13.19 -6.31 -12.60
CA PRO A 392 12.36 -6.67 -13.76
C PRO A 392 12.50 -5.71 -14.93
N GLU A 393 12.67 -4.41 -14.68
CA GLU A 393 12.93 -3.43 -15.75
C GLU A 393 14.19 -3.80 -16.55
N PHE A 394 15.24 -4.19 -15.85
CA PHE A 394 16.47 -4.67 -16.46
C PHE A 394 16.25 -5.95 -17.29
N LEU A 395 15.41 -6.86 -16.81
CA LEU A 395 15.08 -8.10 -17.51
C LEU A 395 14.24 -7.86 -18.78
N ILE A 396 13.28 -6.94 -18.71
CA ILE A 396 12.47 -6.54 -19.87
C ILE A 396 13.36 -5.96 -20.96
N VAL A 397 14.28 -5.04 -20.60
CA VAL A 397 15.17 -4.39 -21.56
C VAL A 397 16.18 -5.35 -22.17
N THR A 398 16.71 -6.32 -21.39
CA THR A 398 17.77 -7.24 -21.86
C THR A 398 17.23 -8.43 -22.64
N TRP A 399 16.06 -8.95 -22.28
CA TRP A 399 15.54 -10.21 -22.83
C TRP A 399 14.22 -10.10 -23.55
N ASN A 400 13.67 -8.89 -23.68
CA ASN A 400 12.39 -8.60 -24.38
C ASN A 400 11.22 -9.50 -23.91
N VAL A 401 11.25 -9.92 -22.66
CA VAL A 401 10.22 -10.81 -22.09
C VAL A 401 9.06 -9.94 -21.65
N PRO A 402 7.83 -10.23 -22.04
CA PRO A 402 6.63 -9.57 -21.50
C PRO A 402 6.42 -10.02 -20.05
N PHE A 403 7.28 -9.53 -19.15
CA PHE A 403 7.22 -9.88 -17.74
C PHE A 403 6.21 -8.96 -17.05
N TYR A 404 5.00 -9.46 -16.87
CA TYR A 404 3.91 -8.77 -16.17
C TYR A 404 4.17 -8.56 -14.67
N PHE A 405 5.23 -9.15 -14.13
CA PHE A 405 5.64 -9.00 -12.74
C PHE A 405 6.71 -7.92 -12.59
N GLY A 406 6.28 -6.65 -12.56
CA GLY A 406 7.14 -5.57 -12.12
C GLY A 406 7.65 -5.82 -10.69
N GLY A 407 8.89 -5.45 -10.38
CA GLY A 407 9.46 -5.61 -9.03
C GLY A 407 8.62 -4.94 -7.96
N THR A 408 7.94 -3.85 -8.30
CA THR A 408 6.98 -3.15 -7.44
C THR A 408 5.81 -4.03 -7.05
N SER A 409 5.21 -4.75 -7.99
CA SER A 409 4.05 -5.61 -7.71
C SER A 409 4.42 -6.79 -6.82
N LEU A 410 5.57 -7.44 -7.08
CA LEU A 410 6.05 -8.52 -6.25
C LEU A 410 6.36 -8.04 -4.82
N LEU A 411 7.00 -6.87 -4.68
CA LEU A 411 7.31 -6.27 -3.40
C LEU A 411 6.02 -5.92 -2.65
N ILE A 412 5.02 -5.33 -3.32
CA ILE A 412 3.72 -5.02 -2.73
C ILE A 412 3.03 -6.29 -2.24
N ILE A 413 2.98 -7.35 -3.05
CA ILE A 413 2.37 -8.64 -2.68
C ILE A 413 3.01 -9.16 -1.40
N VAL A 414 4.33 -9.26 -1.36
CA VAL A 414 5.06 -9.84 -0.22
C VAL A 414 4.86 -9.02 1.05
N VAL A 415 5.04 -7.71 0.97
CA VAL A 415 4.99 -6.85 2.17
C VAL A 415 3.56 -6.72 2.70
N VAL A 416 2.56 -6.60 1.83
CA VAL A 416 1.15 -6.54 2.27
C VAL A 416 0.73 -7.84 2.94
N ILE A 417 1.14 -9.01 2.40
CA ILE A 417 0.88 -10.30 3.06
C ILE A 417 1.59 -10.38 4.42
N MET A 418 2.85 -9.94 4.50
CA MET A 418 3.60 -9.95 5.76
C MET A 418 2.98 -9.04 6.82
N ASP A 419 2.56 -7.83 6.45
CA ASP A 419 1.89 -6.91 7.36
C ASP A 419 0.52 -7.46 7.81
N PHE A 420 -0.23 -8.05 6.89
CA PHE A 420 -1.50 -8.72 7.19
C PHE A 420 -1.29 -9.89 8.18
N MET A 421 -0.31 -10.76 7.92
CA MET A 421 0.01 -11.88 8.80
C MET A 421 0.51 -11.43 10.17
N SER A 422 1.31 -10.37 10.24
CA SER A 422 1.78 -9.77 11.50
C SER A 422 0.62 -9.25 12.34
N GLN A 423 -0.33 -8.54 11.73
CA GLN A 423 -1.53 -8.05 12.43
C GLN A 423 -2.44 -9.20 12.87
N LEU A 424 -2.62 -10.20 12.02
CA LEU A 424 -3.37 -11.41 12.34
C LEU A 424 -2.78 -12.13 13.56
N GLN A 425 -1.46 -12.32 13.59
CA GLN A 425 -0.75 -12.93 14.71
C GLN A 425 -0.89 -12.11 16.00
N SER A 426 -0.80 -10.77 15.90
CA SER A 426 -1.00 -9.89 17.05
C SER A 426 -2.39 -10.02 17.64
N HIS A 427 -3.43 -10.08 16.81
CA HIS A 427 -4.81 -10.32 17.27
C HIS A 427 -4.97 -11.70 17.90
N LEU A 428 -4.39 -12.75 17.31
CA LEU A 428 -4.45 -14.11 17.87
C LEU A 428 -3.75 -14.20 19.23
N MET A 429 -2.58 -13.59 19.38
CA MET A 429 -1.82 -13.58 20.63
C MET A 429 -2.58 -12.83 21.74
N SER A 430 -3.16 -11.67 21.43
CA SER A 430 -3.98 -10.92 22.39
C SER A 430 -5.11 -11.78 22.96
N HIS A 431 -5.81 -12.53 22.10
CA HIS A 431 -6.89 -13.42 22.54
C HIS A 431 -6.41 -14.63 23.34
N GLN A 432 -5.25 -15.18 23.03
CA GLN A 432 -4.65 -16.27 23.83
C GLN A 432 -4.31 -15.80 25.25
N TYR A 433 -3.77 -14.59 25.38
CA TYR A 433 -3.48 -13.96 26.68
C TYR A 433 -4.76 -13.74 27.49
N ASP A 434 -5.83 -13.22 26.90
CA ASP A 434 -7.11 -13.04 27.55
C ASP A 434 -7.70 -14.39 28.00
N GLY A 435 -7.56 -15.42 27.21
CA GLY A 435 -7.97 -16.79 27.53
C GLY A 435 -7.20 -17.38 28.70
N LEU A 436 -5.88 -17.16 28.75
CA LEU A 436 -5.01 -17.61 29.84
C LEU A 436 -5.29 -16.83 31.14
N MET A 437 -5.49 -15.52 31.07
CA MET A 437 -5.86 -14.68 32.23
C MET A 437 -7.19 -15.10 32.83
N LYS A 438 -8.19 -15.42 32.00
CA LYS A 438 -9.48 -15.96 32.45
C LYS A 438 -9.34 -17.36 33.06
N LYS A 439 -8.51 -18.23 32.50
CA LYS A 439 -8.27 -19.59 33.04
C LYS A 439 -7.41 -19.59 34.30
N ALA A 440 -6.48 -18.68 34.44
CA ALA A 440 -5.57 -18.60 35.58
C ALA A 440 -6.27 -18.17 36.86
N LYS A 441 -7.64 -17.91 36.84
CA LYS A 441 -8.42 -17.48 38.03
C LYS A 441 -7.57 -16.61 38.96
N LEU A 442 -6.96 -15.57 38.45
CA LEU A 442 -6.43 -14.47 39.25
C LEU A 442 -7.66 -13.80 39.87
N LYS A 443 -8.30 -14.56 40.78
CA LYS A 443 -9.29 -14.08 41.72
C LYS A 443 -8.56 -13.00 42.52
N GLY A 444 -8.79 -11.78 42.13
CA GLY A 444 -8.87 -10.67 43.04
C GLY A 444 -7.68 -10.48 43.96
N TYR A 445 -6.77 -9.63 43.57
CA TYR A 445 -6.43 -8.49 44.38
C TYR A 445 -7.45 -7.36 44.08
N GLY A 446 -8.71 -7.63 44.37
CA GLY A 446 -9.70 -6.58 44.57
C GLY A 446 -9.47 -5.98 45.96
N PRO A 447 -9.69 -4.67 46.20
CA PRO A 447 -9.49 -4.01 47.48
C PRO A 447 -10.65 -4.33 48.47
N SER A 448 -10.85 -5.59 48.73
CA SER A 448 -11.86 -6.06 49.74
C SER A 448 -11.21 -7.02 50.72
N GLY A 449 -10.50 -6.46 51.69
CA GLY A 449 -9.89 -7.23 52.75
C GLY A 449 -8.99 -6.41 53.64
N VAL A 450 -9.46 -5.26 54.08
CA VAL A 450 -8.97 -4.67 55.36
C VAL A 450 -9.81 -5.32 56.46
N PRO A 451 -9.26 -6.21 57.25
CA PRO A 451 -9.92 -6.61 58.49
C PRO A 451 -9.92 -5.42 59.44
N ARG A 452 -11.09 -5.05 59.93
CA ARG A 452 -11.25 -4.11 61.04
C ARG A 452 -10.64 -4.69 62.31
#